data_01d00b0ca649e4202736482263fe8126
#
_entry.id   01d00b0ca649e4202736482263fe8126
#
_cell.length_a   1.000
_cell.length_b   1.000
_cell.length_c   1.000
_cell.angle_alpha   90.00
_cell.angle_beta   90.00
_cell.angle_gamma   90.00
#
_symmetry.space_group_name_H-M   'P 1'
#
loop_
_entity.id
_entity.type
_entity.pdbx_description
1 polymer ?
#
loop_
_entity_poly.entity_id
_entity_poly.type
_entity_poly.pdbx_seq_one_letter_code
_entity_poly.pdbx_strand_id
1 'polypeptide(L)'
;MSNVPTAVKNIIIINVLVMIMTALNENFMYEKFALFYPTSPFFHWWQPLTHMFMHGGFWHLLFNMYTLWIFGSVLERVWGAKKFLVFYFVTGLGAALIHTGVEWIQMQTWLTEAAQGSYAAQTSIHALKMTPTVGASGAIYGVLMGYAMLYPDSVLTLLFPPVSLKAKWFVLIFAAIELFTGVTGTGGGIAHFAHLGGLIFGFILIWYWKKKHTLYSRMD
;
A
#
# COMPACT_ATOMS: atom_id res chain seq x y z
N MET A 1 -25.59 -14.83 5.22
CA MET A 1 -24.19 -14.37 5.02
C MET A 1 -24.18 -13.40 3.86
N SER A 2 -23.82 -12.14 4.07
CA SER A 2 -23.70 -11.18 2.99
C SER A 2 -22.56 -11.61 2.08
N ASN A 3 -22.84 -11.88 0.81
CA ASN A 3 -21.82 -12.24 -0.17
C ASN A 3 -20.72 -11.16 -0.24
N VAL A 4 -19.46 -11.57 -0.25
CA VAL A 4 -18.33 -10.67 -0.49
C VAL A 4 -18.50 -10.03 -1.87
N PRO A 5 -18.43 -8.70 -2.01
CA PRO A 5 -18.58 -8.03 -3.30
C PRO A 5 -17.55 -8.52 -4.32
N THR A 6 -17.88 -8.41 -5.59
CA THR A 6 -17.15 -9.09 -6.67
C THR A 6 -15.71 -8.61 -6.84
N ALA A 7 -15.46 -7.30 -6.79
CA ALA A 7 -14.10 -6.78 -6.98
C ALA A 7 -13.21 -7.15 -5.78
N VAL A 8 -13.69 -6.97 -4.55
CA VAL A 8 -12.97 -7.39 -3.33
C VAL A 8 -12.67 -8.88 -3.38
N LYS A 9 -13.67 -9.72 -3.70
CA LYS A 9 -13.47 -11.17 -3.82
C LYS A 9 -12.39 -11.53 -4.82
N ASN A 10 -12.43 -10.92 -6.02
CA ASN A 10 -11.47 -11.21 -7.07
C ASN A 10 -10.05 -10.76 -6.71
N ILE A 11 -9.90 -9.59 -6.06
CA ILE A 11 -8.59 -9.12 -5.58
C ILE A 11 -8.05 -10.10 -4.55
N ILE A 12 -8.85 -10.57 -3.58
CA ILE A 12 -8.43 -11.55 -2.59
C ILE A 12 -7.96 -12.85 -3.28
N ILE A 13 -8.76 -13.38 -4.21
CA ILE A 13 -8.41 -14.61 -4.94
C ILE A 13 -7.08 -14.44 -5.69
N ILE A 14 -6.88 -13.33 -6.40
CA ILE A 14 -5.64 -13.08 -7.14
C ILE A 14 -4.45 -13.04 -6.18
N ASN A 15 -4.55 -12.34 -5.05
CA ASN A 15 -3.47 -12.28 -4.07
C ASN A 15 -3.13 -13.65 -3.47
N VAL A 16 -4.12 -14.47 -3.18
CA VAL A 16 -3.91 -15.85 -2.70
C VAL A 16 -3.22 -16.70 -3.77
N LEU A 17 -3.67 -16.61 -5.03
CA LEU A 17 -3.03 -17.34 -6.15
C LEU A 17 -1.59 -16.90 -6.36
N VAL A 18 -1.31 -15.59 -6.33
CA VAL A 18 0.06 -15.05 -6.44
C VAL A 18 0.93 -15.55 -5.28
N MET A 19 0.41 -15.59 -4.04
CA MET A 19 1.14 -16.15 -2.90
C MET A 19 1.48 -17.63 -3.09
N ILE A 20 0.56 -18.43 -3.62
CA ILE A 20 0.82 -19.84 -3.96
C ILE A 20 1.92 -19.94 -5.04
N MET A 21 1.84 -19.14 -6.10
CA MET A 21 2.86 -19.11 -7.14
C MET A 21 4.24 -18.67 -6.57
N THR A 22 4.24 -17.70 -5.66
CA THR A 22 5.47 -17.26 -4.98
C THR A 22 6.07 -18.39 -4.14
N ALA A 23 5.26 -19.17 -3.43
CA ALA A 23 5.75 -20.34 -2.68
C ALA A 23 6.31 -21.45 -3.57
N LEU A 24 5.86 -21.58 -4.82
CA LEU A 24 6.37 -22.56 -5.78
C LEU A 24 7.68 -22.13 -6.45
N ASN A 25 7.88 -20.84 -6.69
CA ASN A 25 9.09 -20.31 -7.31
C ASN A 25 9.36 -18.87 -6.85
N GLU A 26 9.88 -18.75 -5.63
CA GLU A 26 10.09 -17.47 -4.96
C GLU A 26 11.00 -16.52 -5.75
N ASN A 27 12.17 -17.01 -6.18
CA ASN A 27 13.16 -16.19 -6.90
C ASN A 27 12.57 -15.57 -8.17
N PHE A 28 11.91 -16.37 -8.99
CA PHE A 28 11.29 -15.90 -10.23
C PHE A 28 10.17 -14.87 -9.93
N MET A 29 9.31 -15.14 -8.95
CA MET A 29 8.19 -14.27 -8.62
C MET A 29 8.68 -12.92 -8.10
N TYR A 30 9.67 -12.92 -7.19
CA TYR A 30 10.24 -11.66 -6.70
C TYR A 30 10.96 -10.89 -7.80
N GLU A 31 11.83 -11.53 -8.59
CA GLU A 31 12.55 -10.85 -9.67
C GLU A 31 11.62 -10.21 -10.70
N LYS A 32 10.53 -10.88 -11.07
CA LYS A 32 9.66 -10.42 -12.18
C LYS A 32 8.51 -9.53 -11.71
N PHE A 33 7.99 -9.67 -10.49
CA PHE A 33 6.72 -9.05 -10.09
C PHE A 33 6.83 -8.15 -8.86
N ALA A 34 7.87 -8.25 -8.03
CA ALA A 34 8.12 -7.30 -6.95
C ALA A 34 8.62 -5.96 -7.52
N LEU A 35 8.36 -4.87 -6.82
CA LEU A 35 8.81 -3.53 -7.23
C LEU A 35 10.26 -3.34 -6.81
N PHE A 36 11.12 -3.08 -7.77
CA PHE A 36 12.50 -2.64 -7.55
C PHE A 36 12.66 -1.16 -7.90
N TYR A 37 13.71 -0.55 -7.33
CA TYR A 37 14.09 0.81 -7.68
C TYR A 37 14.39 0.93 -9.20
N PRO A 38 14.00 2.03 -9.88
CA PRO A 38 14.07 2.14 -11.35
C PRO A 38 15.43 1.91 -12.00
N THR A 39 16.54 2.06 -11.27
CA THR A 39 17.89 1.76 -11.78
C THR A 39 18.42 0.39 -11.33
N SER A 40 17.58 -0.44 -10.74
CA SER A 40 17.90 -1.84 -10.44
C SER A 40 17.99 -2.66 -11.73
N PRO A 41 18.89 -3.66 -11.81
CA PRO A 41 18.93 -4.60 -12.94
C PRO A 41 17.66 -5.48 -13.03
N PHE A 42 16.88 -5.56 -11.93
CA PHE A 42 15.63 -6.32 -11.84
C PHE A 42 14.38 -5.49 -12.09
N PHE A 43 14.52 -4.17 -12.34
CA PHE A 43 13.35 -3.32 -12.59
C PHE A 43 12.70 -3.63 -13.93
N HIS A 44 11.36 -3.77 -13.87
CA HIS A 44 10.49 -3.88 -15.05
C HIS A 44 9.32 -2.89 -14.92
N TRP A 45 8.91 -2.29 -16.04
CA TRP A 45 7.89 -1.23 -16.07
C TRP A 45 6.49 -1.64 -15.55
N TRP A 46 6.19 -2.93 -15.49
CA TRP A 46 4.92 -3.44 -14.93
C TRP A 46 4.94 -3.62 -13.41
N GLN A 47 6.10 -3.62 -12.77
CA GLN A 47 6.25 -3.86 -11.32
C GLN A 47 5.50 -2.86 -10.43
N PRO A 48 5.32 -1.56 -10.81
CA PRO A 48 4.45 -0.65 -10.05
C PRO A 48 3.00 -1.15 -9.90
N LEU A 49 2.54 -2.03 -10.78
CA LEU A 49 1.23 -2.65 -10.69
C LEU A 49 1.29 -4.04 -10.03
N THR A 50 2.23 -4.87 -10.42
CA THR A 50 2.25 -6.28 -10.03
C THR A 50 2.64 -6.50 -8.57
N HIS A 51 3.52 -5.64 -8.01
CA HIS A 51 3.91 -5.71 -6.60
C HIS A 51 2.72 -5.62 -5.63
N MET A 52 1.62 -4.97 -6.04
CA MET A 52 0.39 -4.83 -5.26
C MET A 52 -0.30 -6.18 -4.98
N PHE A 53 0.08 -7.24 -5.68
CA PHE A 53 -0.45 -8.59 -5.52
C PHE A 53 0.55 -9.55 -4.86
N MET A 54 1.78 -9.12 -4.64
CA MET A 54 2.82 -9.89 -3.98
C MET A 54 2.79 -9.68 -2.46
N HIS A 55 3.17 -10.68 -1.69
CA HIS A 55 3.25 -10.58 -0.23
C HIS A 55 4.48 -11.31 0.31
N GLY A 56 5.15 -10.69 1.29
CA GLY A 56 6.36 -11.21 1.91
C GLY A 56 6.14 -12.32 2.95
N GLY A 57 4.92 -12.89 3.05
CA GLY A 57 4.60 -14.02 3.92
C GLY A 57 3.12 -14.11 4.27
N PHE A 58 2.77 -15.23 4.91
CA PHE A 58 1.37 -15.57 5.22
C PHE A 58 0.65 -14.50 6.07
N TRP A 59 1.28 -14.01 7.13
CA TRP A 59 0.67 -13.00 8.00
C TRP A 59 0.48 -11.66 7.28
N HIS A 60 1.42 -11.29 6.41
CA HIS A 60 1.30 -10.09 5.59
C HIS A 60 0.09 -10.19 4.64
N LEU A 61 -0.07 -11.32 3.95
CA LEU A 61 -1.25 -11.58 3.13
C LEU A 61 -2.54 -11.57 3.96
N LEU A 62 -2.56 -12.30 5.08
CA LEU A 62 -3.75 -12.45 5.91
C LEU A 62 -4.29 -11.11 6.39
N PHE A 63 -3.43 -10.25 6.96
CA PHE A 63 -3.86 -8.94 7.46
C PHE A 63 -4.31 -8.00 6.35
N ASN A 64 -3.63 -8.01 5.21
CA ASN A 64 -4.06 -7.22 4.05
C ASN A 64 -5.43 -7.69 3.54
N MET A 65 -5.61 -8.99 3.32
CA MET A 65 -6.87 -9.53 2.79
C MET A 65 -8.03 -9.41 3.79
N TYR A 66 -7.76 -9.56 5.08
CA TYR A 66 -8.75 -9.34 6.13
C TYR A 66 -9.23 -7.87 6.15
N THR A 67 -8.31 -6.93 6.09
CA THR A 67 -8.61 -5.49 6.04
C THR A 67 -9.39 -5.13 4.77
N LEU A 68 -8.96 -5.66 3.63
CA LEU A 68 -9.65 -5.49 2.35
C LEU A 68 -11.07 -6.06 2.41
N TRP A 69 -11.23 -7.25 2.98
CA TRP A 69 -12.54 -7.87 3.11
C TRP A 69 -13.50 -7.00 3.93
N ILE A 70 -13.08 -6.51 5.09
CA ILE A 70 -13.93 -5.71 5.97
C ILE A 70 -14.23 -4.34 5.34
N PHE A 71 -13.21 -3.54 5.10
CA PHE A 71 -13.37 -2.14 4.72
C PHE A 71 -13.61 -1.97 3.21
N GLY A 72 -12.93 -2.74 2.39
CA GLY A 72 -13.12 -2.74 0.93
C GLY A 72 -14.52 -3.17 0.54
N SER A 73 -15.09 -4.18 1.23
CA SER A 73 -16.48 -4.60 0.98
C SER A 73 -17.50 -3.51 1.26
N VAL A 74 -17.28 -2.68 2.27
CA VAL A 74 -18.16 -1.53 2.55
C VAL A 74 -18.07 -0.51 1.43
N LEU A 75 -16.85 -0.16 1.02
CA LEU A 75 -16.64 0.83 -0.05
C LEU A 75 -17.19 0.34 -1.40
N GLU A 76 -16.96 -0.92 -1.76
CA GLU A 76 -17.51 -1.48 -3.01
C GLU A 76 -19.03 -1.50 -3.02
N ARG A 77 -19.70 -1.79 -1.89
CA ARG A 77 -21.17 -1.72 -1.81
C ARG A 77 -21.70 -0.30 -2.03
N VAL A 78 -20.99 0.73 -1.56
CA VAL A 78 -21.36 2.13 -1.76
C VAL A 78 -21.11 2.57 -3.19
N TRP A 79 -19.94 2.28 -3.73
CA TRP A 79 -19.47 2.86 -5.01
C TRP A 79 -19.71 1.99 -6.24
N GLY A 80 -19.96 0.70 -6.05
CA GLY A 80 -19.92 -0.30 -7.12
C GLY A 80 -18.48 -0.75 -7.42
N ALA A 81 -18.37 -1.88 -8.13
CA ALA A 81 -17.09 -2.53 -8.39
C ALA A 81 -16.11 -1.65 -9.17
N LYS A 82 -16.57 -1.00 -10.23
CA LYS A 82 -15.72 -0.19 -11.13
C LYS A 82 -15.05 0.97 -10.39
N LYS A 83 -15.83 1.75 -9.63
CA LYS A 83 -15.30 2.90 -8.88
C LYS A 83 -14.39 2.46 -7.73
N PHE A 84 -14.72 1.35 -7.06
CA PHE A 84 -13.86 0.75 -6.05
C PHE A 84 -12.52 0.31 -6.63
N LEU A 85 -12.51 -0.34 -7.81
CA LEU A 85 -11.26 -0.71 -8.51
C LEU A 85 -10.42 0.50 -8.87
N VAL A 86 -11.04 1.56 -9.41
CA VAL A 86 -10.33 2.83 -9.68
C VAL A 86 -9.69 3.36 -8.40
N PHE A 87 -10.42 3.37 -7.29
CA PHE A 87 -9.90 3.82 -6.00
C PHE A 87 -8.71 2.96 -5.53
N TYR A 88 -8.86 1.64 -5.56
CA TYR A 88 -7.84 0.69 -5.13
C TYR A 88 -6.54 0.84 -5.93
N PHE A 89 -6.64 0.91 -7.27
CA PHE A 89 -5.46 1.03 -8.11
C PHE A 89 -4.82 2.42 -8.04
N VAL A 90 -5.59 3.48 -7.98
CA VAL A 90 -5.04 4.85 -7.83
C VAL A 90 -4.30 4.99 -6.51
N THR A 91 -4.83 4.47 -5.42
CA THR A 91 -4.17 4.55 -4.10
C THR A 91 -2.93 3.66 -4.04
N GLY A 92 -2.96 2.46 -4.63
CA GLY A 92 -1.80 1.58 -4.67
C GLY A 92 -0.67 2.09 -5.58
N LEU A 93 -0.99 2.59 -6.76
CA LEU A 93 0.01 3.21 -7.66
C LEU A 93 0.55 4.52 -7.07
N GLY A 94 -0.31 5.32 -6.42
CA GLY A 94 0.09 6.51 -5.69
C GLY A 94 1.04 6.19 -4.53
N ALA A 95 0.79 5.10 -3.82
CA ALA A 95 1.67 4.58 -2.79
C ALA A 95 3.06 4.22 -3.35
N ALA A 96 3.10 3.47 -4.47
CA ALA A 96 4.35 3.14 -5.16
C ALA A 96 5.11 4.40 -5.61
N LEU A 97 4.40 5.41 -6.12
CA LEU A 97 5.00 6.69 -6.54
C LEU A 97 5.67 7.42 -5.36
N ILE A 98 4.98 7.56 -4.22
CA ILE A 98 5.55 8.21 -3.03
C ILE A 98 6.74 7.41 -2.50
N HIS A 99 6.62 6.09 -2.41
CA HIS A 99 7.69 5.20 -1.97
C HIS A 99 8.95 5.38 -2.84
N THR A 100 8.83 5.22 -4.15
CA THR A 100 9.94 5.40 -5.09
C THR A 100 10.48 6.84 -5.09
N GLY A 101 9.62 7.84 -4.86
CA GLY A 101 10.03 9.23 -4.71
C GLY A 101 10.93 9.46 -3.49
N VAL A 102 10.60 8.83 -2.35
CA VAL A 102 11.45 8.88 -1.14
C VAL A 102 12.76 8.13 -1.36
N GLU A 103 12.71 6.96 -1.99
CA GLU A 103 13.91 6.22 -2.40
C GLU A 103 14.82 7.06 -3.30
N TRP A 104 14.24 7.82 -4.22
CA TRP A 104 14.99 8.70 -5.10
C TRP A 104 15.71 9.80 -4.31
N ILE A 105 15.05 10.43 -3.33
CA ILE A 105 15.67 11.44 -2.46
C ILE A 105 16.85 10.83 -1.69
N GLN A 106 16.68 9.68 -1.09
CA GLN A 106 17.74 8.98 -0.36
C GLN A 106 18.89 8.58 -1.28
N MET A 107 18.59 8.12 -2.50
CA MET A 107 19.59 7.78 -3.50
C MET A 107 20.48 8.99 -3.83
N GLN A 108 19.90 10.20 -4.01
CA GLN A 108 20.70 11.42 -4.27
C GLN A 108 21.66 11.74 -3.12
N THR A 109 21.21 11.58 -1.87
CA THR A 109 22.06 11.78 -0.70
C THR A 109 23.23 10.80 -0.70
N TRP A 110 22.95 9.51 -0.85
CA TRP A 110 23.99 8.47 -0.86
C TRP A 110 24.95 8.58 -2.05
N LEU A 111 24.49 9.00 -3.22
CA LEU A 111 25.38 9.26 -4.37
C LEU A 111 26.37 10.37 -4.07
N THR A 112 25.94 11.43 -3.38
CA THR A 112 26.81 12.54 -2.97
C THR A 112 27.87 12.06 -1.96
N GLU A 113 27.46 11.30 -0.95
CA GLU A 113 28.35 10.74 0.07
C GLU A 113 29.33 9.69 -0.52
N ALA A 114 28.86 8.85 -1.44
CA ALA A 114 29.69 7.87 -2.12
C ALA A 114 30.77 8.53 -2.99
N ALA A 115 30.48 9.66 -3.63
CA ALA A 115 31.46 10.46 -4.39
C ALA A 115 32.56 11.06 -3.47
N GLN A 116 32.27 11.23 -2.17
CA GLN A 116 33.22 11.64 -1.14
C GLN A 116 33.97 10.46 -0.51
N GLY A 117 33.81 9.25 -1.04
CA GLY A 117 34.51 8.05 -0.59
C GLY A 117 33.81 7.25 0.52
N SER A 118 32.52 7.55 0.83
CA SER A 118 31.77 6.81 1.84
C SER A 118 31.45 5.38 1.37
N TYR A 119 32.06 4.38 1.98
CA TYR A 119 31.75 2.95 1.74
C TYR A 119 30.34 2.59 2.21
N ALA A 120 29.89 3.18 3.31
CA ALA A 120 28.53 2.96 3.82
C ALA A 120 27.47 3.40 2.80
N ALA A 121 27.66 4.58 2.16
CA ALA A 121 26.76 5.04 1.12
C ALA A 121 26.75 4.12 -0.11
N GLN A 122 27.91 3.63 -0.55
CA GLN A 122 27.99 2.66 -1.65
C GLN A 122 27.22 1.37 -1.32
N THR A 123 27.35 0.86 -0.10
CA THR A 123 26.61 -0.32 0.37
C THR A 123 25.10 -0.04 0.40
N SER A 124 24.67 1.13 0.86
CA SER A 124 23.25 1.54 0.89
C SER A 124 22.64 1.65 -0.51
N ILE A 125 23.37 2.23 -1.47
CA ILE A 125 22.97 2.28 -2.88
C ILE A 125 22.77 0.87 -3.44
N HIS A 126 23.71 -0.03 -3.17
CA HIS A 126 23.60 -1.41 -3.63
C HIS A 126 22.39 -2.10 -2.99
N ALA A 127 22.24 -2.00 -1.68
CA ALA A 127 21.12 -2.59 -0.94
C ALA A 127 19.76 -2.10 -1.46
N LEU A 128 19.59 -0.78 -1.69
CA LEU A 128 18.36 -0.23 -2.24
C LEU A 128 18.00 -0.83 -3.61
N LYS A 129 19.01 -0.96 -4.49
CA LYS A 129 18.77 -1.53 -5.83
C LYS A 129 18.41 -3.02 -5.80
N MET A 130 18.84 -3.75 -4.78
CA MET A 130 18.64 -5.19 -4.65
C MET A 130 17.46 -5.58 -3.76
N THR A 131 16.87 -4.63 -3.04
CA THR A 131 15.76 -4.90 -2.13
C THR A 131 14.41 -4.72 -2.85
N PRO A 132 13.60 -5.77 -2.97
CA PRO A 132 12.27 -5.67 -3.56
C PRO A 132 11.25 -5.14 -2.56
N THR A 133 10.26 -4.41 -3.07
CA THR A 133 9.06 -3.98 -2.33
C THR A 133 7.85 -4.76 -2.83
N VAL A 134 7.05 -5.27 -1.90
CA VAL A 134 5.84 -6.06 -2.16
C VAL A 134 4.71 -5.68 -1.21
N GLY A 135 3.47 -5.77 -1.66
CA GLY A 135 2.30 -5.69 -0.81
C GLY A 135 1.14 -4.87 -1.39
N ALA A 136 -0.05 -5.33 -1.07
CA ALA A 136 -1.29 -4.58 -1.29
C ALA A 136 -1.45 -3.41 -0.31
N SER A 137 -0.58 -3.31 0.71
CA SER A 137 -0.78 -2.44 1.87
C SER A 137 -0.95 -0.97 1.52
N GLY A 138 -0.23 -0.44 0.53
CA GLY A 138 -0.44 0.93 0.04
C GLY A 138 -1.89 1.18 -0.39
N ALA A 139 -2.48 0.29 -1.19
CA ALA A 139 -3.89 0.37 -1.56
C ALA A 139 -4.81 0.16 -0.36
N ILE A 140 -4.46 -0.73 0.57
CA ILE A 140 -5.22 -1.00 1.80
C ILE A 140 -5.26 0.25 2.71
N TYR A 141 -4.16 0.97 2.89
CA TYR A 141 -4.15 2.24 3.62
C TYR A 141 -5.05 3.28 2.93
N GLY A 142 -5.08 3.30 1.59
CA GLY A 142 -6.05 4.08 0.83
C GLY A 142 -7.50 3.67 1.16
N VAL A 143 -7.80 2.37 1.20
CA VAL A 143 -9.12 1.84 1.58
C VAL A 143 -9.50 2.25 3.01
N LEU A 144 -8.58 2.20 3.96
CA LEU A 144 -8.80 2.67 5.33
C LEU A 144 -9.11 4.17 5.37
N MET A 145 -8.38 4.99 4.61
CA MET A 145 -8.65 6.42 4.47
C MET A 145 -10.04 6.67 3.88
N GLY A 146 -10.39 5.96 2.80
CA GLY A 146 -11.71 6.05 2.19
C GLY A 146 -12.83 5.71 3.18
N TYR A 147 -12.67 4.62 3.92
CA TYR A 147 -13.63 4.23 4.95
C TYR A 147 -13.76 5.30 6.06
N ALA A 148 -12.64 5.79 6.59
CA ALA A 148 -12.65 6.80 7.64
C ALA A 148 -13.26 8.14 7.20
N MET A 149 -13.13 8.51 5.93
CA MET A 149 -13.74 9.72 5.38
C MET A 149 -15.25 9.58 5.11
N LEU A 150 -15.73 8.37 4.82
CA LEU A 150 -17.17 8.10 4.66
C LEU A 150 -17.87 7.88 6.01
N TYR A 151 -17.19 7.23 6.94
CA TYR A 151 -17.75 6.82 8.23
C TYR A 151 -16.84 7.25 9.40
N PRO A 152 -16.59 8.58 9.57
CA PRO A 152 -15.57 9.08 10.50
C PRO A 152 -15.83 8.75 11.97
N ASP A 153 -17.08 8.58 12.35
CA ASP A 153 -17.50 8.33 13.74
C ASP A 153 -17.83 6.84 14.01
N SER A 154 -17.65 5.95 13.00
CA SER A 154 -17.77 4.51 13.24
C SER A 154 -16.68 4.04 14.20
N VAL A 155 -17.05 3.18 15.15
CA VAL A 155 -16.12 2.65 16.14
C VAL A 155 -15.45 1.41 15.60
N LEU A 156 -14.12 1.43 15.54
CA LEU A 156 -13.27 0.30 15.19
C LEU A 156 -12.62 -0.23 16.48
N THR A 157 -12.71 -1.53 16.70
CA THR A 157 -12.09 -2.17 17.87
C THR A 157 -10.89 -3.00 17.41
N LEU A 158 -9.71 -2.65 17.90
CA LEU A 158 -8.51 -3.48 17.76
C LEU A 158 -8.67 -4.72 18.66
N LEU A 159 -8.19 -5.85 18.18
CA LEU A 159 -8.20 -7.08 18.97
C LEU A 159 -7.07 -7.08 20.02
N PHE A 160 -5.91 -6.53 19.67
CA PHE A 160 -4.74 -6.44 20.53
C PHE A 160 -3.98 -5.13 20.28
N PRO A 161 -3.85 -4.26 21.31
CA PRO A 161 -4.62 -4.27 22.56
C PRO A 161 -6.11 -4.01 22.29
N PRO A 162 -7.04 -4.41 23.17
CA PRO A 162 -8.48 -4.23 22.97
C PRO A 162 -8.87 -2.76 23.17
N VAL A 163 -8.60 -1.94 22.15
CA VAL A 163 -8.89 -0.50 22.17
C VAL A 163 -9.89 -0.19 21.08
N SER A 164 -10.92 0.57 21.45
CA SER A 164 -11.95 1.05 20.54
C SER A 164 -11.74 2.51 20.21
N LEU A 165 -11.63 2.84 18.93
CA LEU A 165 -11.40 4.18 18.42
C LEU A 165 -12.37 4.50 17.28
N LYS A 166 -12.77 5.77 17.15
CA LYS A 166 -13.47 6.22 15.95
C LYS A 166 -12.54 6.12 14.73
N ALA A 167 -13.08 5.73 13.57
CA ALA A 167 -12.32 5.49 12.35
C ALA A 167 -11.40 6.66 11.97
N LYS A 168 -11.87 7.91 12.13
CA LYS A 168 -11.04 9.11 11.89
C LYS A 168 -9.79 9.15 12.75
N TRP A 169 -9.89 8.82 14.05
CA TRP A 169 -8.74 8.81 14.96
C TRP A 169 -7.83 7.62 14.70
N PHE A 170 -8.42 6.46 14.39
CA PHE A 170 -7.67 5.27 13.99
C PHE A 170 -6.71 5.60 12.84
N VAL A 171 -7.23 6.16 11.73
CA VAL A 171 -6.41 6.46 10.56
C VAL A 171 -5.38 7.56 10.83
N LEU A 172 -5.73 8.61 11.61
CA LEU A 172 -4.78 9.66 11.96
C LEU A 172 -3.64 9.16 12.84
N ILE A 173 -3.92 8.29 13.82
CA ILE A 173 -2.88 7.70 14.69
C ILE A 173 -1.97 6.80 13.85
N PHE A 174 -2.52 5.95 12.98
CA PHE A 174 -1.70 5.12 12.08
C PHE A 174 -0.86 5.98 11.15
N ALA A 175 -1.40 7.04 10.56
CA ALA A 175 -0.62 7.97 9.74
C ALA A 175 0.54 8.61 10.52
N ALA A 176 0.32 9.00 11.77
CA ALA A 176 1.36 9.56 12.63
C ALA A 176 2.45 8.52 12.97
N ILE A 177 2.05 7.27 13.26
CA ILE A 177 2.99 6.16 13.49
C ILE A 177 3.83 5.89 12.24
N GLU A 178 3.20 5.78 11.07
CA GLU A 178 3.88 5.55 9.80
C GLU A 178 4.87 6.66 9.45
N LEU A 179 4.49 7.93 9.70
CA LEU A 179 5.37 9.07 9.50
C LEU A 179 6.55 9.03 10.49
N PHE A 180 6.29 8.80 11.76
CA PHE A 180 7.32 8.74 12.79
C PHE A 180 8.33 7.61 12.50
N THR A 181 7.85 6.41 12.24
CA THR A 181 8.71 5.25 11.95
C THR A 181 9.47 5.41 10.63
N GLY A 182 8.84 5.98 9.61
CA GLY A 182 9.47 6.28 8.33
C GLY A 182 10.61 7.31 8.45
N VAL A 183 10.40 8.37 9.23
CA VAL A 183 11.40 9.44 9.43
C VAL A 183 12.54 8.98 10.34
N THR A 184 12.23 8.24 11.40
CA THR A 184 13.25 7.77 12.36
C THR A 184 13.97 6.51 11.92
N GLY A 185 13.47 5.80 10.90
CA GLY A 185 14.01 4.51 10.46
C GLY A 185 13.77 3.36 11.45
N THR A 186 12.96 3.56 12.50
CA THR A 186 12.74 2.60 13.60
C THR A 186 11.75 1.50 13.25
N GLY A 187 11.32 1.29 12.10
CA GLY A 187 10.32 0.28 11.73
C GLY A 187 10.71 -0.63 10.57
N GLY A 188 11.99 -0.68 10.24
CA GLY A 188 12.48 -1.62 9.24
C GLY A 188 12.38 -1.16 7.80
N GLY A 189 12.28 0.15 7.52
CA GLY A 189 12.49 0.62 6.15
C GLY A 189 11.50 1.65 5.60
N ILE A 190 11.66 1.92 4.32
CA ILE A 190 10.95 2.95 3.55
C ILE A 190 9.48 2.57 3.26
N ALA A 191 9.07 1.33 3.56
CA ALA A 191 7.69 0.83 3.32
C ALA A 191 6.61 1.70 4.00
N HIS A 192 6.96 2.38 5.11
CA HIS A 192 6.10 3.33 5.80
C HIS A 192 5.62 4.47 4.89
N PHE A 193 6.47 4.94 3.96
CA PHE A 193 6.10 5.97 3.01
C PHE A 193 5.14 5.48 1.92
N ALA A 194 5.16 4.18 1.60
CA ALA A 194 4.12 3.59 0.74
C ALA A 194 2.75 3.64 1.42
N HIS A 195 2.67 3.32 2.73
CA HIS A 195 1.43 3.43 3.50
C HIS A 195 0.91 4.86 3.55
N LEU A 196 1.79 5.83 3.86
CA LEU A 196 1.44 7.25 3.81
C LEU A 196 0.99 7.69 2.42
N GLY A 197 1.65 7.21 1.37
CA GLY A 197 1.25 7.47 -0.01
C GLY A 197 -0.17 6.99 -0.29
N GLY A 198 -0.53 5.79 0.15
CA GLY A 198 -1.89 5.27 0.06
C GLY A 198 -2.92 6.14 0.77
N LEU A 199 -2.62 6.59 1.99
CA LEU A 199 -3.47 7.52 2.74
C LEU A 199 -3.66 8.86 1.99
N ILE A 200 -2.57 9.45 1.48
CA ILE A 200 -2.58 10.74 0.78
C ILE A 200 -3.42 10.65 -0.50
N PHE A 201 -3.17 9.65 -1.36
CA PHE A 201 -3.93 9.48 -2.58
C PHE A 201 -5.39 9.11 -2.32
N GLY A 202 -5.67 8.32 -1.26
CA GLY A 202 -7.02 8.04 -0.79
C GLY A 202 -7.75 9.31 -0.38
N PHE A 203 -7.11 10.16 0.44
CA PHE A 203 -7.65 11.46 0.84
C PHE A 203 -7.95 12.37 -0.36
N ILE A 204 -6.97 12.54 -1.27
CA ILE A 204 -7.08 13.40 -2.44
C ILE A 204 -8.26 12.95 -3.32
N LEU A 205 -8.38 11.65 -3.59
CA LEU A 205 -9.41 11.11 -4.47
C LEU A 205 -10.82 11.24 -3.86
N ILE A 206 -10.97 10.98 -2.56
CA ILE A 206 -12.22 11.21 -1.84
C ILE A 206 -12.60 12.68 -1.81
N TRP A 207 -11.64 13.55 -1.51
CA TRP A 207 -11.86 14.99 -1.52
C TRP A 207 -12.30 15.49 -2.90
N TYR A 208 -11.65 15.01 -3.97
CA TYR A 208 -12.02 15.33 -5.35
C TYR A 208 -13.46 14.87 -5.67
N TRP A 209 -13.82 13.64 -5.35
CA TRP A 209 -15.16 13.12 -5.56
C TRP A 209 -16.22 13.87 -4.74
N LYS A 210 -15.88 14.25 -3.50
CA LYS A 210 -16.77 15.09 -2.68
C LYS A 210 -17.01 16.46 -3.32
N LYS A 211 -15.95 17.12 -3.79
CA LYS A 211 -16.02 18.42 -4.47
C LYS A 211 -16.84 18.35 -5.78
N LYS A 212 -16.78 17.23 -6.48
CA LYS A 212 -17.55 16.97 -7.70
C LYS A 212 -18.97 16.44 -7.44
N HIS A 213 -19.40 16.31 -6.19
CA HIS A 213 -20.69 15.70 -5.79
C HIS A 213 -20.90 14.27 -6.33
N THR A 214 -19.82 13.54 -6.62
CA THR A 214 -19.85 12.18 -7.13
C THR A 214 -19.48 11.14 -6.08
N LEU A 215 -19.26 11.53 -4.82
CA LEU A 215 -18.75 10.62 -3.77
C LEU A 215 -19.61 9.36 -3.62
N TYR A 216 -20.92 9.50 -3.65
CA TYR A 216 -21.88 8.39 -3.51
C TYR A 216 -22.46 7.89 -4.84
N SER A 217 -22.05 8.46 -5.99
CA SER A 217 -22.46 7.95 -7.29
C SER A 217 -21.71 6.66 -7.62
N ARG A 218 -22.38 5.74 -8.31
CA ARG A 218 -21.74 4.56 -8.90
C ARG A 218 -21.15 4.90 -10.27
N MET A 219 -20.15 4.16 -10.68
CA MET A 219 -19.64 4.11 -12.04
C MET A 219 -20.13 2.79 -12.65
N ASP A 220 -21.09 2.88 -13.53
CA ASP A 220 -21.62 1.72 -14.26
C ASP A 220 -20.75 1.35 -15.47
#